data_32559805712dd4981d38b02ec2fd4d7e
#
_entry.id   32559805712dd4981d38b02ec2fd4d7e
#
_cell.length_a   1.000
_cell.length_b   1.000
_cell.length_c   1.000
_cell.angle_alpha   90.00
_cell.angle_beta   90.00
_cell.angle_gamma   90.00
#
_symmetry.space_group_name_H-M   'P 1'
#
loop_
_entity.id
_entity.type
_entity.pdbx_description
1 polymer ?
#
loop_
_entity_poly.entity_id
_entity_poly.type
_entity_poly.pdbx_seq_one_letter_code
_entity_poly.pdbx_strand_id
1 'polypeptide(L)'
;FTTVDTLSRGEADAAVIIASDPVANFPKPAIEHITSDKCKLISIDTKQTPTSEAAHISIQTSTYGINTGGTVYRMDDVPISLRPAFDSPFPSDEEVLKKLRKKVRELKNGN
;
A
#
# COMPACT_ATOMS: atom_id res chain seq x y z
N PHE A 1 1.10 -7.11 -19.50
CA PHE A 1 0.41 -6.11 -18.69
C PHE A 1 1.26 -5.71 -17.48
N THR A 2 1.50 -4.43 -17.32
CA THR A 2 2.12 -3.89 -16.12
C THR A 2 1.18 -2.89 -15.47
N THR A 3 1.41 -2.59 -14.21
CA THR A 3 0.67 -1.55 -13.51
C THR A 3 0.81 -0.20 -14.22
N VAL A 4 2.01 0.11 -14.70
CA VAL A 4 2.28 1.35 -15.45
C VAL A 4 1.44 1.42 -16.71
N ASP A 5 1.36 0.33 -17.48
CA ASP A 5 0.56 0.29 -18.71
C ASP A 5 -0.93 0.48 -18.42
N THR A 6 -1.44 -0.24 -17.44
CA THR A 6 -2.85 -0.15 -17.03
C THR A 6 -3.22 1.26 -16.59
N LEU A 7 -2.38 1.89 -15.79
CA LEU A 7 -2.61 3.26 -15.33
C LEU A 7 -2.48 4.27 -16.48
N SER A 8 -1.48 4.09 -17.35
CA SER A 8 -1.26 5.01 -18.48
C SER A 8 -2.41 4.98 -19.48
N ARG A 9 -3.08 3.83 -19.63
CA ARG A 9 -4.26 3.70 -20.49
C ARG A 9 -5.56 4.11 -19.83
N GLY A 10 -5.53 4.44 -18.56
CA GLY A 10 -6.72 4.86 -17.83
C GLY A 10 -7.71 3.73 -17.56
N GLU A 11 -7.24 2.50 -17.48
CA GLU A 11 -8.09 1.31 -17.30
C GLU A 11 -8.41 0.99 -15.84
N ALA A 12 -7.66 1.57 -14.89
CA ALA A 12 -7.85 1.32 -13.47
C ALA A 12 -8.85 2.30 -12.86
N ASP A 13 -9.84 1.78 -12.15
CA ASP A 13 -10.83 2.58 -11.40
C ASP A 13 -10.39 2.87 -9.97
N ALA A 14 -9.51 2.05 -9.43
CA ALA A 14 -8.96 2.19 -8.09
C ALA A 14 -7.55 1.61 -8.02
N ALA A 15 -6.75 2.16 -7.13
CA ALA A 15 -5.40 1.68 -6.87
C ALA A 15 -5.14 1.65 -5.36
N VAL A 16 -4.63 0.54 -4.89
CA VAL A 16 -4.11 0.40 -3.52
C VAL A 16 -2.61 0.29 -3.62
N ILE A 17 -1.91 1.26 -3.08
CA ILE A 17 -0.45 1.35 -3.15
C ILE A 17 0.12 1.08 -1.76
N ILE A 18 0.94 0.06 -1.65
CA ILE A 18 1.53 -0.39 -0.38
C ILE A 18 3.04 -0.24 -0.45
N ALA A 19 3.61 0.54 0.45
CA ALA A 19 5.05 0.74 0.61
C ALA A 19 5.74 1.13 -0.71
N SER A 20 5.09 1.97 -1.51
CA SER A 20 5.60 2.40 -2.82
C SER A 20 5.20 3.84 -3.10
N ASP A 21 5.91 4.48 -4.01
CA ASP A 21 5.68 5.89 -4.34
C ASP A 21 5.59 6.10 -5.86
N PRO A 22 4.50 5.62 -6.50
CA PRO A 22 4.32 5.77 -7.94
C PRO A 22 4.21 7.23 -8.39
N VAL A 23 3.68 8.14 -7.58
CA VAL A 23 3.57 9.56 -7.95
C VAL A 23 4.96 10.18 -8.16
N ALA A 24 5.97 9.73 -7.44
CA ALA A 24 7.35 10.19 -7.61
C ALA A 24 8.09 9.47 -8.75
N ASN A 25 7.69 8.25 -9.12
CA ASN A 25 8.53 7.35 -9.92
C ASN A 25 7.92 6.89 -11.25
N PHE A 26 6.59 6.98 -11.42
CA PHE A 26 5.93 6.51 -12.63
C PHE A 26 5.96 7.55 -13.75
N PRO A 27 5.76 7.12 -15.01
CA PRO A 27 5.63 8.05 -16.14
C PRO A 27 4.43 8.98 -15.98
N LYS A 28 4.52 10.15 -16.58
CA LYS A 28 3.50 11.19 -16.47
C LYS A 28 2.07 10.72 -16.77
N PRO A 29 1.78 9.95 -17.84
CA PRO A 29 0.41 9.49 -18.10
C PRO A 29 -0.16 8.63 -16.96
N ALA A 30 0.66 7.78 -16.35
CA ALA A 30 0.24 6.96 -15.21
C ALA A 30 -0.04 7.82 -13.97
N ILE A 31 0.82 8.82 -13.70
CA ILE A 31 0.64 9.75 -12.58
C ILE A 31 -0.65 10.56 -12.77
N GLU A 32 -0.90 11.06 -13.96
CA GLU A 32 -2.11 11.83 -14.27
C GLU A 32 -3.38 11.03 -14.01
N HIS A 33 -3.39 9.76 -14.38
CA HIS A 33 -4.54 8.90 -14.13
C HIS A 33 -4.72 8.55 -12.65
N ILE A 34 -3.65 8.14 -11.97
CA ILE A 34 -3.71 7.69 -10.57
C ILE A 34 -4.11 8.83 -9.62
N THR A 35 -3.80 10.07 -9.99
CA THR A 35 -4.17 11.25 -9.20
C THR A 35 -5.47 11.91 -9.65
N SER A 36 -6.12 11.38 -10.68
CA SER A 36 -7.39 11.89 -11.21
C SER A 36 -8.59 11.43 -10.36
N ASP A 37 -9.73 12.08 -10.58
CA ASP A 37 -10.98 11.69 -9.93
C ASP A 37 -11.53 10.35 -10.44
N LYS A 38 -11.02 9.86 -11.56
CA LYS A 38 -11.44 8.59 -12.19
C LYS A 38 -10.84 7.37 -11.52
N CYS A 39 -9.78 7.55 -10.73
CA CYS A 39 -9.10 6.47 -10.03
C CYS A 39 -9.06 6.78 -8.53
N LYS A 40 -9.66 5.92 -7.73
CA LYS A 40 -9.62 6.07 -6.27
C LYS A 40 -8.29 5.54 -5.75
N LEU A 41 -7.51 6.41 -5.14
CA LEU A 41 -6.17 6.09 -4.66
C LEU A 41 -6.16 5.91 -3.15
N ILE A 42 -5.72 4.73 -2.72
CA ILE A 42 -5.50 4.41 -1.31
C ILE A 42 -4.01 4.15 -1.12
N SER A 43 -3.39 4.86 -0.20
CA SER A 43 -1.98 4.68 0.13
C SER A 43 -1.82 4.05 1.51
N ILE A 44 -1.01 3.02 1.61
CA ILE A 44 -0.64 2.35 2.86
C ILE A 44 0.89 2.40 2.95
N ASP A 45 1.42 3.23 3.82
CA ASP A 45 2.87 3.41 3.92
C ASP A 45 3.28 3.79 5.35
N THR A 46 4.53 3.60 5.64
CA THR A 46 5.13 3.90 6.95
C THR A 46 5.41 5.38 7.14
N LYS A 47 5.49 6.14 6.07
CA LYS A 47 5.83 7.57 6.09
C LYS A 47 5.00 8.33 5.05
N GLN A 48 5.00 9.64 5.18
CA GLN A 48 4.36 10.52 4.22
C GLN A 48 5.19 10.59 2.93
N THR A 49 4.52 10.41 1.79
CA THR A 49 5.14 10.43 0.45
C THR A 49 4.28 11.28 -0.50
N PRO A 50 4.79 11.68 -1.67
CA PRO A 50 3.94 12.32 -2.68
C PRO A 50 2.69 11.52 -3.03
N THR A 51 2.79 10.19 -3.07
CA THR A 51 1.63 9.32 -3.31
C THR A 51 0.62 9.40 -2.15
N SER A 52 1.08 9.36 -0.89
CA SER A 52 0.18 9.46 0.26
C SER A 52 -0.50 10.82 0.35
N GLU A 53 0.19 11.88 -0.04
CA GLU A 53 -0.40 13.24 -0.09
C GLU A 53 -1.46 13.37 -1.19
N ALA A 54 -1.26 12.72 -2.32
CA ALA A 54 -2.22 12.71 -3.43
C ALA A 54 -3.38 11.74 -3.22
N ALA A 55 -3.26 10.79 -2.29
CA ALA A 55 -4.25 9.73 -2.07
C ALA A 55 -5.57 10.27 -1.52
N HIS A 56 -6.67 9.66 -1.93
CA HIS A 56 -8.00 9.91 -1.36
C HIS A 56 -8.07 9.40 0.07
N ILE A 57 -7.43 8.26 0.35
CA ILE A 57 -7.30 7.69 1.68
C ILE A 57 -5.83 7.33 1.89
N SER A 58 -5.25 7.80 2.99
CA SER A 58 -3.88 7.49 3.37
C SER A 58 -3.88 6.83 4.76
N ILE A 59 -3.28 5.65 4.84
CA ILE A 59 -3.18 4.87 6.08
C ILE A 59 -1.71 4.72 6.42
N GLN A 60 -1.34 5.20 7.60
CA GLN A 60 0.04 5.05 8.09
C GLN A 60 0.17 3.73 8.84
N THR A 61 1.27 3.02 8.57
CA THR A 61 1.56 1.72 9.17
C THR A 61 2.92 1.72 9.85
N SER A 62 3.17 0.70 10.66
CA SER A 62 4.45 0.52 11.35
C SER A 62 5.51 -0.03 10.39
N THR A 63 6.77 0.22 10.73
CA THR A 63 7.92 -0.16 9.90
C THR A 63 8.42 -1.56 10.28
N TYR A 64 8.58 -2.43 9.27
CA TYR A 64 9.18 -3.74 9.47
C TYR A 64 10.61 -3.64 9.99
N GLY A 65 10.93 -4.49 10.96
CA GLY A 65 12.26 -4.52 11.57
C GLY A 65 12.52 -3.44 12.60
N ILE A 66 11.66 -2.41 12.64
CA ILE A 66 11.73 -1.35 13.66
C ILE A 66 10.56 -1.47 14.63
N ASN A 67 9.33 -1.48 14.13
CA ASN A 67 8.12 -1.50 14.94
C ASN A 67 7.36 -2.82 14.84
N THR A 68 7.59 -3.60 13.79
CA THR A 68 6.84 -4.82 13.48
C THR A 68 7.79 -5.95 13.18
N GLY A 69 7.54 -7.11 13.82
CA GLY A 69 8.26 -8.34 13.53
C GLY A 69 7.68 -9.06 12.31
N GLY A 70 8.31 -10.14 11.96
CA GLY A 70 7.90 -10.98 10.84
C GLY A 70 9.07 -11.81 10.34
N THR A 71 8.88 -12.44 9.20
CA THR A 71 9.94 -13.20 8.54
C THR A 71 10.26 -12.56 7.19
N VAL A 72 11.54 -12.26 6.97
CA VAL A 72 12.04 -11.83 5.67
C VAL A 72 13.01 -12.86 5.13
N TYR A 73 13.12 -12.93 3.81
CA TYR A 73 14.01 -13.88 3.15
C TYR A 73 15.16 -13.13 2.50
N ARG A 74 16.37 -13.62 2.74
CA ARG A 74 17.55 -13.13 2.02
C ARG A 74 17.45 -13.57 0.56
N MET A 75 18.30 -13.00 -0.28
CA MET A 75 18.32 -13.34 -1.72
C MET A 75 18.70 -14.80 -1.99
N ASP A 76 19.31 -15.48 -1.00
CA ASP A 76 19.63 -16.91 -1.04
C ASP A 76 18.54 -17.79 -0.39
N ASP A 77 17.34 -17.26 -0.21
CA ASP A 77 16.17 -17.93 0.38
C ASP A 77 16.31 -18.33 1.86
N VAL A 78 17.29 -17.77 2.57
CA VAL A 78 17.43 -17.97 4.00
C VAL A 78 16.42 -17.11 4.75
N PRO A 79 15.51 -17.69 5.56
CA PRO A 79 14.56 -16.92 6.36
C PRO A 79 15.26 -16.25 7.53
N ILE A 80 14.89 -14.99 7.77
CA ILE A 80 15.37 -14.20 8.89
C ILE A 80 14.17 -13.72 9.68
N SER A 81 14.14 -14.03 10.97
CA SER A 81 13.11 -13.54 11.88
C SER A 81 13.42 -12.10 12.29
N LEU A 82 12.45 -11.21 12.10
CA LEU A 82 12.53 -9.83 12.54
C LEU A 82 11.87 -9.67 13.90
N ARG A 83 12.51 -8.92 14.79
CA ARG A 83 11.95 -8.55 16.08
C ARG A 83 11.77 -7.04 16.14
N PRO A 84 10.63 -6.54 16.62
CA PRO A 84 10.44 -5.11 16.74
C PRO A 84 11.41 -4.52 17.76
N ALA A 85 12.08 -3.42 17.38
CA ALA A 85 13.00 -2.69 18.27
C ALA A 85 12.26 -1.67 19.12
N PHE A 86 11.19 -1.09 18.60
CA PHE A 86 10.38 -0.08 19.24
C PHE A 86 8.91 -0.33 19.00
N ASP A 87 8.06 0.02 19.97
CA ASP A 87 6.62 -0.01 19.81
C ASP A 87 6.17 1.15 18.91
N SER A 88 5.03 0.93 18.22
CA SER A 88 4.41 1.95 17.40
C SER A 88 2.90 1.97 17.64
N PRO A 89 2.26 3.17 17.67
CA PRO A 89 0.80 3.26 17.74
C PRO A 89 0.12 2.86 16.43
N PHE A 90 0.90 2.70 15.36
CA PHE A 90 0.34 2.35 14.04
C PHE A 90 0.30 0.85 13.84
N PRO A 91 -0.75 0.33 13.15
CA PRO A 91 -0.83 -1.09 12.81
C PRO A 91 0.21 -1.47 11.75
N SER A 92 0.50 -2.76 11.62
CA SER A 92 1.31 -3.26 10.51
C SER A 92 0.49 -3.29 9.22
N ASP A 93 1.17 -3.37 8.08
CA ASP A 93 0.51 -3.55 6.78
C ASP A 93 -0.38 -4.80 6.79
N GLU A 94 0.12 -5.88 7.38
CA GLU A 94 -0.63 -7.14 7.50
C GLU A 94 -1.92 -6.97 8.28
N GLU A 95 -1.90 -6.26 9.41
CA GLU A 95 -3.09 -5.99 10.22
C GLU A 95 -4.12 -5.16 9.44
N VAL A 96 -3.67 -4.13 8.73
CA VAL A 96 -4.53 -3.28 7.90
C VAL A 96 -5.19 -4.11 6.80
N LEU A 97 -4.41 -4.91 6.09
CA LEU A 97 -4.92 -5.74 4.99
C LEU A 97 -5.91 -6.79 5.49
N LYS A 98 -5.66 -7.42 6.63
CA LYS A 98 -6.59 -8.37 7.24
C LYS A 98 -7.91 -7.71 7.62
N LYS A 99 -7.88 -6.53 8.20
CA LYS A 99 -9.08 -5.76 8.56
C LYS A 99 -9.86 -5.34 7.32
N LEU A 100 -9.18 -4.88 6.28
CA LEU A 100 -9.82 -4.53 5.01
C LEU A 100 -10.49 -5.74 4.37
N ARG A 101 -9.83 -6.89 4.35
CA ARG A 101 -10.41 -8.13 3.82
C ARG A 101 -11.67 -8.53 4.58
N LYS A 102 -11.63 -8.47 5.90
CA LYS A 102 -12.80 -8.78 6.74
C LYS A 102 -13.95 -7.84 6.44
N LYS A 103 -13.68 -6.54 6.34
CA LYS A 103 -14.71 -5.53 6.08
C LYS A 103 -15.35 -5.69 4.70
N VAL A 104 -14.54 -5.97 3.69
CA VAL A 104 -15.03 -6.22 2.33
C VAL A 104 -15.95 -7.44 2.30
N ARG A 105 -15.58 -8.52 3.00
CA ARG A 105 -16.42 -9.71 3.12
C ARG A 105 -17.73 -9.43 3.82
N GLU A 106 -17.72 -8.67 4.90
CA GLU A 106 -18.93 -8.26 5.63
C GLU A 106 -19.86 -7.44 4.72
N LEU A 107 -19.32 -6.50 3.96
CA LEU A 107 -20.10 -5.67 3.03
C LEU A 107 -20.69 -6.49 1.87
N LYS A 108 -19.96 -7.49 1.37
CA LYS A 108 -20.44 -8.38 0.31
C LYS A 108 -21.55 -9.32 0.81
N ASN A 109 -21.45 -9.80 2.03
CA ASN A 109 -22.36 -10.81 2.59
C ASN A 109 -23.49 -10.20 3.44
N GLY A 110 -23.37 -8.93 3.77
CA GLY A 110 -24.33 -8.25 4.64
C GLY A 110 -25.56 -7.67 3.93
N ASN A 111 -25.67 -7.94 2.65
CA ASN A 111 -26.80 -7.43 1.85
C ASN A 111 -27.69 -8.56 1.40
#